data_478dcdbb2cb1a09ac8485baec45b252b
#
_entry.id   478dcdbb2cb1a09ac8485baec45b252b
#
_cell.length_a   1.000
_cell.length_b   1.000
_cell.length_c   1.000
_cell.angle_alpha   90.00
_cell.angle_beta   90.00
_cell.angle_gamma   90.00
#
_symmetry.space_group_name_H-M   'P 1'
#
loop_
_entity.id
_entity.type
_entity.pdbx_description
1 polymer ?
#
loop_
_entity_poly.entity_id
_entity_poly.type
_entity_poly.pdbx_seq_one_letter_code
_entity_poly.pdbx_strand_id
1 'polypeptide(L)'
;MSSKPLSTRTVGRGSAVSPDVRLRKRRLEDGQVRLDCANSLSVYDEWETPHAIVSDGAYGILGFEGDTADHMGIPAWYEEHVAAWSRRATGATTLWFWNSEIGWAAAHPILEKYGWRYVSANVWNKGKAHIAGNVNTATIRRFPVVTEMCVQYAFAPKLGGLDLKHWLHHEWKRTGLPFRLANEACGLKDAATRKYLNPGHLWYFPPAETFAKLAAYANQHGDPTGRPYFSADGVHPMTADQWAGMRSRFHCPMGVTNVWDRAPLAGGERVKMPHLTGGKAIHLNQKPLDLMTRIIEASTLPGEVVWEPFGGLFSASLAAKQAGRKAYAAENVPLYFKMGAERFGFQPG
;
A
#
# COMPACT_ATOMS: atom_id res chain seq x y z
N MET A 1 62.60 -4.34 -22.93
CA MET A 1 61.64 -4.63 -21.86
C MET A 1 60.26 -4.61 -22.49
N SER A 2 59.68 -5.78 -22.68
CA SER A 2 58.50 -6.04 -23.50
C SER A 2 57.23 -5.84 -22.67
N SER A 3 56.34 -4.93 -23.07
CA SER A 3 55.03 -4.70 -22.50
C SER A 3 54.02 -5.62 -23.19
N LYS A 4 53.41 -6.54 -22.43
CA LYS A 4 52.26 -7.36 -22.87
C LYS A 4 50.97 -6.53 -22.84
N PRO A 5 50.10 -6.64 -23.86
CA PRO A 5 48.80 -5.97 -23.82
C PRO A 5 47.80 -6.77 -22.97
N LEU A 6 46.96 -6.01 -22.24
CA LEU A 6 45.80 -6.53 -21.47
C LEU A 6 44.74 -7.08 -22.42
N SER A 7 44.33 -8.32 -22.19
CA SER A 7 43.23 -9.00 -22.84
C SER A 7 41.89 -8.42 -22.35
N THR A 8 41.16 -7.78 -23.24
CA THR A 8 39.73 -7.40 -23.03
C THR A 8 38.85 -8.65 -23.17
N ARG A 9 38.30 -9.13 -22.05
CA ARG A 9 37.24 -10.12 -22.07
C ARG A 9 35.96 -9.45 -22.56
N THR A 10 35.56 -9.78 -23.75
CA THR A 10 34.20 -9.53 -24.28
C THR A 10 33.19 -10.33 -23.47
N VAL A 11 32.36 -9.63 -22.72
CA VAL A 11 31.15 -10.21 -22.09
C VAL A 11 30.17 -10.49 -23.22
N GLY A 12 29.83 -11.77 -23.42
CA GLY A 12 28.86 -12.20 -24.41
C GLY A 12 27.50 -11.51 -24.19
N ARG A 13 26.99 -10.88 -25.25
CA ARG A 13 25.63 -10.38 -25.33
C ARG A 13 24.69 -11.57 -25.18
N GLY A 14 23.98 -11.64 -24.05
CA GLY A 14 22.81 -12.49 -23.91
C GLY A 14 21.81 -12.15 -25.01
N SER A 15 21.31 -13.16 -25.71
CA SER A 15 20.29 -13.04 -26.72
C SER A 15 19.08 -12.31 -26.18
N ALA A 16 18.72 -11.19 -26.79
CA ALA A 16 17.47 -10.49 -26.56
C ALA A 16 16.31 -11.47 -26.90
N VAL A 17 15.54 -11.86 -25.91
CA VAL A 17 14.28 -12.56 -26.10
C VAL A 17 13.33 -11.59 -26.79
N SER A 18 12.79 -12.01 -27.93
CA SER A 18 11.86 -11.28 -28.78
C SER A 18 10.65 -10.77 -27.95
N PRO A 19 10.21 -9.49 -28.11
CA PRO A 19 9.15 -8.89 -27.29
C PRO A 19 7.73 -9.29 -27.68
N ASP A 20 7.48 -10.36 -28.37
CA ASP A 20 6.14 -10.70 -28.90
C ASP A 20 5.58 -12.05 -28.44
N VAL A 21 5.79 -12.41 -27.15
CA VAL A 21 4.92 -13.37 -26.47
C VAL A 21 3.81 -12.60 -25.79
N ARG A 22 2.67 -12.39 -26.50
CA ARG A 22 1.43 -11.91 -25.87
C ARG A 22 1.16 -12.81 -24.66
N LEU A 23 1.42 -12.29 -23.44
CA LEU A 23 1.06 -12.93 -22.19
C LEU A 23 -0.44 -13.26 -22.25
N ARG A 24 -0.77 -14.54 -22.45
CA ARG A 24 -2.15 -14.98 -22.26
C ARG A 24 -2.48 -14.71 -20.80
N LYS A 25 -3.43 -13.82 -20.51
CA LYS A 25 -3.94 -13.58 -19.17
C LYS A 25 -4.28 -14.95 -18.57
N ARG A 26 -3.53 -15.34 -17.54
CA ARG A 26 -3.78 -16.55 -16.78
C ARG A 26 -4.23 -16.17 -15.40
N ARG A 27 -5.35 -16.69 -14.96
CA ARG A 27 -5.92 -16.44 -13.65
C ARG A 27 -5.99 -17.76 -12.88
N LEU A 28 -5.62 -17.70 -11.59
CA LEU A 28 -5.81 -18.77 -10.62
C LEU A 28 -6.56 -18.18 -9.42
N GLU A 29 -7.64 -18.84 -8.98
CA GLU A 29 -8.45 -18.37 -7.88
C GLU A 29 -9.08 -19.53 -7.09
N ASP A 30 -9.30 -19.32 -5.77
CA ASP A 30 -9.92 -20.31 -4.87
C ASP A 30 -11.02 -19.70 -3.97
N GLY A 31 -11.59 -18.56 -4.37
CA GLY A 31 -12.59 -17.81 -3.59
C GLY A 31 -12.04 -16.92 -2.48
N GLN A 32 -10.82 -17.17 -2.01
CA GLN A 32 -10.10 -16.30 -1.06
C GLN A 32 -8.95 -15.55 -1.75
N VAL A 33 -8.29 -16.16 -2.69
CA VAL A 33 -7.12 -15.61 -3.38
C VAL A 33 -7.35 -15.64 -4.88
N ARG A 34 -7.05 -14.52 -5.54
CA ARG A 34 -6.97 -14.40 -6.99
C ARG A 34 -5.58 -13.94 -7.39
N LEU A 35 -4.91 -14.73 -8.23
CA LEU A 35 -3.61 -14.43 -8.81
C LEU A 35 -3.75 -14.26 -10.32
N ASP A 36 -3.34 -13.13 -10.86
CA ASP A 36 -3.37 -12.84 -12.29
C ASP A 36 -1.93 -12.78 -12.85
N CYS A 37 -1.61 -13.62 -13.86
CA CYS A 37 -0.38 -13.47 -14.64
C CYS A 37 -0.60 -12.36 -15.67
N ALA A 38 -0.32 -11.11 -15.29
CA ALA A 38 -0.65 -9.95 -16.10
C ALA A 38 0.07 -8.69 -15.59
N ASN A 39 0.09 -7.66 -16.42
CA ASN A 39 0.34 -6.30 -15.93
C ASN A 39 -0.84 -5.88 -15.04
N SER A 40 -0.57 -5.49 -13.80
CA SER A 40 -1.59 -5.14 -12.81
C SER A 40 -2.53 -4.01 -13.24
N LEU A 41 -2.07 -3.05 -14.06
CA LEU A 41 -2.92 -2.01 -14.65
C LEU A 41 -4.11 -2.58 -15.44
N SER A 42 -3.97 -3.78 -16.00
CA SER A 42 -5.02 -4.41 -16.81
C SER A 42 -6.07 -5.17 -16.01
N VAL A 43 -5.92 -5.28 -14.67
CA VAL A 43 -6.79 -6.10 -13.82
C VAL A 43 -7.37 -5.37 -12.61
N TYR A 44 -6.91 -4.17 -12.28
CA TYR A 44 -7.41 -3.43 -11.12
C TYR A 44 -8.93 -3.21 -11.10
N ASP A 45 -9.54 -2.97 -12.25
CA ASP A 45 -10.99 -2.72 -12.34
C ASP A 45 -11.82 -3.99 -12.08
N GLU A 46 -11.21 -5.16 -12.17
CA GLU A 46 -11.83 -6.45 -11.91
C GLU A 46 -11.69 -6.90 -10.43
N TRP A 47 -10.82 -6.25 -9.66
CA TRP A 47 -10.55 -6.60 -8.27
C TRP A 47 -11.58 -5.95 -7.33
N GLU A 48 -11.90 -6.60 -6.22
CA GLU A 48 -12.72 -5.99 -5.17
C GLU A 48 -12.00 -4.78 -4.56
N THR A 49 -12.75 -3.82 -4.03
CA THR A 49 -12.22 -2.61 -3.37
C THR A 49 -11.24 -2.96 -2.25
N PRO A 50 -10.00 -2.40 -2.23
CA PRO A 50 -8.99 -2.79 -1.26
C PRO A 50 -9.18 -2.11 0.09
N HIS A 51 -8.92 -2.85 1.17
CA HIS A 51 -8.71 -2.31 2.51
C HIS A 51 -7.22 -2.07 2.78
N ALA A 52 -6.35 -2.88 2.16
CA ALA A 52 -4.92 -2.62 2.13
C ALA A 52 -4.35 -2.85 0.73
N ILE A 53 -3.37 -2.03 0.35
CA ILE A 53 -2.54 -2.21 -0.84
C ILE A 53 -1.10 -2.37 -0.36
N VAL A 54 -0.44 -3.46 -0.74
CA VAL A 54 0.98 -3.71 -0.46
C VAL A 54 1.74 -3.57 -1.77
N SER A 55 2.44 -2.45 -1.94
CA SER A 55 3.19 -2.12 -3.13
C SER A 55 4.68 -2.38 -2.92
N ASP A 56 5.25 -3.31 -3.66
CA ASP A 56 6.68 -3.65 -3.72
C ASP A 56 7.14 -3.62 -5.18
N GLY A 57 6.94 -2.47 -5.85
CA GLY A 57 7.18 -2.30 -7.29
C GLY A 57 8.59 -1.82 -7.64
N ALA A 58 8.72 -0.90 -8.60
CA ALA A 58 10.01 -0.41 -9.09
C ALA A 58 10.81 0.34 -8.00
N TYR A 59 12.11 0.06 -7.95
CA TYR A 59 13.06 0.67 -7.01
C TYR A 59 14.02 1.68 -7.66
N GLY A 60 14.06 1.74 -9.00
CA GLY A 60 14.95 2.63 -9.73
C GLY A 60 16.43 2.22 -9.64
N ILE A 61 16.71 0.94 -9.69
CA ILE A 61 18.08 0.39 -9.57
C ILE A 61 18.47 -0.55 -10.70
N LEU A 62 17.66 -0.67 -11.76
CA LEU A 62 17.87 -1.65 -12.85
C LEU A 62 18.05 -3.09 -12.36
N GLY A 63 17.51 -3.43 -11.20
CA GLY A 63 17.72 -4.74 -10.59
C GLY A 63 16.79 -5.84 -11.07
N PHE A 64 15.68 -5.48 -11.74
CA PHE A 64 14.59 -6.40 -12.10
C PHE A 64 14.03 -6.06 -13.46
N GLU A 65 13.41 -7.06 -14.09
CA GLU A 65 12.61 -6.86 -15.29
C GLU A 65 11.43 -5.90 -15.00
N GLY A 66 11.37 -4.79 -15.75
CA GLY A 66 10.36 -3.74 -15.56
C GLY A 66 10.72 -2.65 -14.56
N ASP A 67 11.89 -2.71 -13.90
CA ASP A 67 12.38 -1.61 -13.07
C ASP A 67 12.85 -0.42 -13.93
N THR A 68 12.83 0.78 -13.36
CA THR A 68 13.36 1.97 -14.02
C THR A 68 14.88 2.03 -13.98
N ALA A 69 15.48 2.77 -14.91
CA ALA A 69 16.94 2.89 -15.02
C ALA A 69 17.59 3.50 -13.76
N ASP A 70 16.86 4.43 -13.14
CA ASP A 70 17.25 5.12 -11.92
C ASP A 70 15.99 5.63 -11.18
N HIS A 71 16.20 6.29 -10.05
CA HIS A 71 15.11 6.85 -9.24
C HIS A 71 14.35 8.00 -9.93
N MET A 72 14.91 8.62 -10.97
CA MET A 72 14.23 9.70 -11.69
C MET A 72 13.06 9.18 -12.53
N GLY A 73 13.10 7.92 -12.95
CA GLY A 73 12.00 7.27 -13.66
C GLY A 73 10.83 6.84 -12.76
N ILE A 74 11.04 6.76 -11.44
CA ILE A 74 10.04 6.27 -10.48
C ILE A 74 8.73 7.06 -10.50
N PRO A 75 8.71 8.41 -10.52
CA PRO A 75 7.45 9.16 -10.53
C PRO A 75 6.56 8.79 -11.72
N ALA A 76 7.12 8.76 -12.92
CA ALA A 76 6.37 8.42 -14.13
C ALA A 76 5.88 6.96 -14.10
N TRP A 77 6.71 6.04 -13.61
CA TRP A 77 6.36 4.63 -13.51
C TRP A 77 5.19 4.39 -12.55
N TYR A 78 5.19 5.07 -11.38
CA TYR A 78 4.12 4.89 -10.40
C TYR A 78 2.85 5.68 -10.73
N GLU A 79 2.89 6.73 -11.54
CA GLU A 79 1.76 7.65 -11.71
C GLU A 79 0.48 6.93 -12.16
N GLU A 80 0.57 6.04 -13.16
CA GLU A 80 -0.59 5.28 -13.64
C GLU A 80 -1.13 4.32 -12.57
N HIS A 81 -0.25 3.65 -11.83
CA HIS A 81 -0.62 2.76 -10.73
C HIS A 81 -1.30 3.53 -9.60
N VAL A 82 -0.70 4.61 -9.15
CA VAL A 82 -1.23 5.45 -8.06
C VAL A 82 -2.58 6.05 -8.46
N ALA A 83 -2.73 6.52 -9.70
CA ALA A 83 -4.02 7.00 -10.21
C ALA A 83 -5.08 5.89 -10.18
N ALA A 84 -4.73 4.66 -10.59
CA ALA A 84 -5.64 3.52 -10.58
C ALA A 84 -6.02 3.12 -9.14
N TRP A 85 -5.05 3.04 -8.24
CA TRP A 85 -5.31 2.77 -6.82
C TRP A 85 -6.26 3.80 -6.20
N SER A 86 -6.03 5.09 -6.49
CA SER A 86 -6.85 6.18 -5.95
C SER A 86 -8.29 6.14 -6.42
N ARG A 87 -8.56 5.67 -7.64
CA ARG A 87 -9.95 5.46 -8.13
C ARG A 87 -10.68 4.34 -7.39
N ARG A 88 -9.94 3.36 -6.87
CA ARG A 88 -10.50 2.18 -6.20
C ARG A 88 -10.42 2.26 -4.68
N ALA A 89 -9.59 3.17 -4.14
CA ALA A 89 -9.42 3.36 -2.71
C ALA A 89 -10.65 4.03 -2.07
N THR A 90 -10.88 3.69 -0.83
CA THR A 90 -11.84 4.35 0.06
C THR A 90 -11.10 4.94 1.27
N GLY A 91 -11.79 5.68 2.12
CA GLY A 91 -11.22 6.17 3.38
C GLY A 91 -10.65 5.05 4.26
N ALA A 92 -11.19 3.83 4.13
CA ALA A 92 -10.70 2.66 4.85
C ALA A 92 -9.37 2.09 4.31
N THR A 93 -8.95 2.51 3.10
CA THR A 93 -7.79 1.92 2.43
C THR A 93 -6.47 2.44 3.00
N THR A 94 -5.57 1.52 3.37
CA THR A 94 -4.18 1.77 3.74
C THR A 94 -3.26 1.32 2.62
N LEU A 95 -2.25 2.12 2.27
CA LEU A 95 -1.17 1.73 1.37
C LEU A 95 0.11 1.50 2.19
N TRP A 96 0.74 0.34 1.98
CA TRP A 96 2.06 -0.02 2.46
C TRP A 96 3.02 0.00 1.28
N PHE A 97 3.84 1.04 1.22
CA PHE A 97 4.72 1.33 0.09
C PHE A 97 6.17 0.94 0.43
N TRP A 98 6.63 -0.19 -0.14
CA TRP A 98 8.01 -0.66 0.00
C TRP A 98 8.89 -0.02 -1.06
N ASN A 99 10.02 0.52 -0.63
CA ASN A 99 11.06 1.04 -1.53
C ASN A 99 12.38 1.32 -0.78
N SER A 100 13.41 1.75 -1.52
CA SER A 100 14.55 2.44 -0.94
C SER A 100 14.17 3.84 -0.48
N GLU A 101 15.00 4.47 0.36
CA GLU A 101 14.78 5.83 0.83
C GLU A 101 14.66 6.85 -0.31
N ILE A 102 15.49 6.71 -1.35
CA ILE A 102 15.46 7.64 -2.50
C ILE A 102 14.28 7.34 -3.43
N GLY A 103 13.94 6.06 -3.62
CA GLY A 103 12.78 5.67 -4.43
C GLY A 103 11.47 6.12 -3.79
N TRP A 104 11.33 5.99 -2.46
CA TRP A 104 10.21 6.56 -1.74
C TRP A 104 10.15 8.09 -1.87
N ALA A 105 11.28 8.79 -1.64
CA ALA A 105 11.32 10.24 -1.78
C ALA A 105 10.88 10.71 -3.17
N ALA A 106 11.22 9.97 -4.23
CA ALA A 106 10.81 10.27 -5.60
C ALA A 106 9.30 9.99 -5.84
N ALA A 107 8.74 8.93 -5.23
CA ALA A 107 7.33 8.56 -5.39
C ALA A 107 6.37 9.40 -4.52
N HIS A 108 6.84 9.93 -3.39
CA HIS A 108 6.01 10.63 -2.39
C HIS A 108 5.17 11.76 -2.97
N PRO A 109 5.68 12.69 -3.82
CA PRO A 109 4.86 13.75 -4.40
C PRO A 109 3.71 13.25 -5.27
N ILE A 110 3.89 12.12 -5.96
CA ILE A 110 2.83 11.49 -6.77
C ILE A 110 1.76 10.92 -5.85
N LEU A 111 2.14 10.23 -4.79
CA LEU A 111 1.18 9.71 -3.81
C LEU A 111 0.33 10.83 -3.20
N GLU A 112 0.94 11.94 -2.78
CA GLU A 112 0.21 13.09 -2.23
C GLU A 112 -0.72 13.74 -3.26
N LYS A 113 -0.26 13.91 -4.51
CA LYS A 113 -1.05 14.46 -5.63
C LYS A 113 -2.38 13.69 -5.80
N TYR A 114 -2.36 12.38 -5.62
CA TYR A 114 -3.53 11.52 -5.79
C TYR A 114 -4.29 11.21 -4.49
N GLY A 115 -4.01 11.92 -3.40
CA GLY A 115 -4.79 11.87 -2.17
C GLY A 115 -4.30 10.87 -1.12
N TRP A 116 -3.11 10.31 -1.29
CA TRP A 116 -2.47 9.46 -0.29
C TRP A 116 -1.72 10.30 0.73
N ARG A 117 -2.24 10.35 1.96
CA ARG A 117 -1.63 11.10 3.05
C ARG A 117 -0.61 10.22 3.77
N TYR A 118 0.60 10.72 3.91
CA TYR A 118 1.66 10.12 4.72
C TYR A 118 1.19 9.91 6.17
N VAL A 119 1.46 8.72 6.72
CA VAL A 119 1.18 8.37 8.11
C VAL A 119 2.48 8.14 8.88
N SER A 120 3.31 7.18 8.43
CA SER A 120 4.59 6.86 9.08
C SER A 120 5.55 6.19 8.13
N ALA A 121 6.85 6.36 8.37
CA ALA A 121 7.89 5.55 7.75
C ALA A 121 8.31 4.45 8.72
N ASN A 122 8.24 3.21 8.24
CA ASN A 122 8.70 2.05 8.97
C ASN A 122 9.99 1.55 8.32
N VAL A 123 10.96 1.18 9.13
CA VAL A 123 12.31 0.83 8.67
C VAL A 123 12.56 -0.65 8.98
N TRP A 124 12.71 -1.45 7.94
CA TRP A 124 13.23 -2.80 8.10
C TRP A 124 14.74 -2.74 8.22
N ASN A 125 15.27 -3.01 9.43
CA ASN A 125 16.69 -3.15 9.72
C ASN A 125 17.13 -4.60 9.47
N LYS A 126 17.90 -4.81 8.40
CA LYS A 126 18.42 -6.13 7.99
C LYS A 126 19.65 -6.58 8.79
N GLY A 127 20.20 -5.69 9.61
CA GLY A 127 21.37 -5.95 10.47
C GLY A 127 22.70 -5.93 9.70
N LYS A 128 23.79 -5.88 10.46
CA LYS A 128 25.17 -5.75 9.92
C LYS A 128 25.58 -6.92 9.03
N ALA A 129 25.10 -8.13 9.30
CA ALA A 129 25.45 -9.32 8.53
C ALA A 129 25.01 -9.23 7.06
N HIS A 130 24.04 -8.37 6.72
CA HIS A 130 23.57 -8.18 5.35
C HIS A 130 24.66 -7.69 4.39
N ILE A 131 25.67 -6.98 4.88
CA ILE A 131 26.75 -6.40 4.09
C ILE A 131 28.12 -7.01 4.37
N ALA A 132 28.21 -7.94 5.33
CA ALA A 132 29.48 -8.55 5.70
C ALA A 132 30.15 -9.21 4.49
N GLY A 133 31.40 -8.81 4.21
CA GLY A 133 32.22 -9.33 3.13
C GLY A 133 32.11 -8.64 1.76
N ASN A 134 31.16 -7.72 1.58
CA ASN A 134 30.93 -7.04 0.30
C ASN A 134 31.33 -5.55 0.28
N VAL A 135 31.91 -5.04 1.37
CA VAL A 135 32.25 -3.62 1.50
C VAL A 135 33.77 -3.43 1.35
N ASN A 136 34.16 -2.75 0.28
CA ASN A 136 35.53 -2.25 0.16
C ASN A 136 35.66 -0.92 0.91
N THR A 137 36.18 -0.96 2.13
CA THR A 137 36.32 0.21 3.00
C THR A 137 37.24 1.31 2.43
N ALA A 138 38.13 0.97 1.52
CA ALA A 138 39.01 1.95 0.87
C ALA A 138 38.29 2.82 -0.17
N THR A 139 37.24 2.31 -0.80
CA THR A 139 36.53 2.98 -1.90
C THR A 139 35.14 3.48 -1.53
N ILE A 140 34.58 3.02 -0.41
CA ILE A 140 33.24 3.42 0.02
C ILE A 140 33.19 4.93 0.33
N ARG A 141 32.10 5.59 -0.07
CA ARG A 141 31.89 7.05 0.12
C ARG A 141 30.64 7.36 0.94
N ARG A 142 29.96 6.33 1.48
CA ARG A 142 28.80 6.46 2.35
C ARG A 142 28.75 5.28 3.33
N PHE A 143 28.00 5.42 4.41
CA PHE A 143 27.73 4.26 5.26
C PHE A 143 26.96 3.19 4.47
N PRO A 144 27.30 1.90 4.64
CA PRO A 144 26.56 0.81 4.02
C PRO A 144 25.09 0.83 4.43
N VAL A 145 24.18 0.75 3.45
CA VAL A 145 22.74 0.70 3.70
C VAL A 145 22.34 -0.72 4.08
N VAL A 146 21.78 -0.88 5.27
CA VAL A 146 21.29 -2.15 5.81
C VAL A 146 19.77 -2.11 6.05
N THR A 147 19.11 -1.09 5.55
CA THR A 147 17.70 -0.82 5.80
C THR A 147 16.90 -0.83 4.51
N GLU A 148 15.59 -1.00 4.65
CA GLU A 148 14.61 -0.83 3.61
C GLU A 148 13.38 -0.14 4.20
N MET A 149 12.72 0.70 3.41
CA MET A 149 11.57 1.47 3.87
C MET A 149 10.26 0.76 3.54
N CYS A 150 9.34 0.76 4.49
CA CYS A 150 7.94 0.42 4.29
C CYS A 150 7.09 1.60 4.79
N VAL A 151 6.65 2.44 3.88
CA VAL A 151 5.97 3.67 4.24
C VAL A 151 4.46 3.48 4.21
N GLN A 152 3.81 3.87 5.30
CA GLN A 152 2.37 3.80 5.46
C GLN A 152 1.72 5.08 4.98
N TYR A 153 0.69 4.93 4.14
CA TYR A 153 -0.21 5.99 3.71
C TYR A 153 -1.65 5.62 4.00
N ALA A 154 -2.48 6.62 4.25
CA ALA A 154 -3.93 6.50 4.30
C ALA A 154 -4.55 7.28 3.15
N PHE A 155 -5.53 6.71 2.47
CA PHE A 155 -6.27 7.46 1.46
C PHE A 155 -7.17 8.51 2.14
N ALA A 156 -7.11 9.75 1.65
CA ALA A 156 -7.88 10.88 2.16
C ALA A 156 -9.07 11.17 1.23
N PRO A 157 -10.26 10.63 1.50
CA PRO A 157 -11.43 10.84 0.65
C PRO A 157 -11.86 12.30 0.71
N LYS A 158 -12.46 12.79 -0.38
CA LYS A 158 -13.11 14.10 -0.45
C LYS A 158 -14.60 13.90 -0.63
N LEU A 159 -15.41 14.67 0.09
CA LEU A 159 -16.84 14.71 -0.04
C LEU A 159 -17.25 16.10 -0.57
N GLY A 160 -17.94 16.13 -1.70
CA GLY A 160 -18.27 17.39 -2.37
C GLY A 160 -17.03 18.26 -2.69
N GLY A 161 -15.88 17.64 -2.98
CA GLY A 161 -14.61 18.32 -3.24
C GLY A 161 -13.84 18.78 -2.00
N LEU A 162 -14.41 18.66 -0.80
CA LEU A 162 -13.82 19.05 0.47
C LEU A 162 -13.19 17.84 1.19
N ASP A 163 -12.10 18.07 1.92
CA ASP A 163 -11.63 17.10 2.91
C ASP A 163 -12.64 16.93 4.05
N LEU A 164 -12.54 15.86 4.82
CA LEU A 164 -13.55 15.50 5.82
C LEU A 164 -13.79 16.58 6.88
N LYS A 165 -12.75 17.27 7.34
CA LYS A 165 -12.90 18.31 8.37
C LYS A 165 -13.62 19.55 7.86
N HIS A 166 -13.32 19.98 6.63
CA HIS A 166 -13.99 21.09 5.99
C HIS A 166 -15.40 20.72 5.56
N TRP A 167 -15.61 19.46 5.12
CA TRP A 167 -16.94 18.96 4.82
C TRP A 167 -17.87 18.91 6.05
N LEU A 168 -17.39 18.41 7.19
CA LEU A 168 -18.17 18.43 8.44
C LEU A 168 -18.54 19.85 8.86
N HIS A 169 -17.58 20.79 8.79
CA HIS A 169 -17.83 22.20 9.07
C HIS A 169 -18.90 22.76 8.13
N HIS A 170 -18.76 22.53 6.83
CA HIS A 170 -19.67 22.99 5.80
C HIS A 170 -21.07 22.43 6.00
N GLU A 171 -21.22 21.12 6.23
CA GLU A 171 -22.52 20.48 6.43
C GLU A 171 -23.24 21.01 7.68
N TRP A 172 -22.50 21.23 8.79
CA TRP A 172 -23.12 21.87 9.96
C TRP A 172 -23.51 23.33 9.70
N LYS A 173 -22.62 24.10 9.07
CA LYS A 173 -22.94 25.50 8.71
C LYS A 173 -24.17 25.60 7.82
N ARG A 174 -24.37 24.67 6.91
CA ARG A 174 -25.52 24.60 6.00
C ARG A 174 -26.85 24.44 6.74
N THR A 175 -26.84 23.89 7.99
CA THR A 175 -28.06 23.71 8.79
C THR A 175 -28.68 25.03 9.29
N GLY A 176 -27.97 26.16 9.25
CA GLY A 176 -28.37 27.41 9.90
C GLY A 176 -28.26 27.38 11.42
N LEU A 177 -28.01 26.23 12.03
CA LEU A 177 -27.94 26.07 13.47
C LEU A 177 -26.67 26.67 14.08
N PRO A 178 -26.76 27.34 15.25
CA PRO A 178 -25.58 27.75 15.99
C PRO A 178 -24.67 26.56 16.33
N PHE A 179 -23.34 26.74 16.17
CA PHE A 179 -22.36 25.67 16.44
C PHE A 179 -22.43 25.11 17.86
N ARG A 180 -22.82 25.90 18.87
CA ARG A 180 -22.97 25.42 20.24
C ARG A 180 -23.96 24.25 20.37
N LEU A 181 -24.99 24.20 19.51
CA LEU A 181 -25.98 23.11 19.53
C LEU A 181 -25.38 21.75 19.14
N ALA A 182 -24.25 21.72 18.44
CA ALA A 182 -23.53 20.48 18.20
C ALA A 182 -23.04 19.81 19.50
N ASN A 183 -22.71 20.59 20.51
CA ASN A 183 -22.33 20.06 21.83
C ASN A 183 -23.55 19.38 22.50
N GLU A 184 -24.72 20.01 22.45
CA GLU A 184 -25.98 19.49 22.99
C GLU A 184 -26.38 18.19 22.26
N ALA A 185 -26.34 18.19 20.91
CA ALA A 185 -26.60 17.02 20.08
C ALA A 185 -25.76 15.81 20.46
N CYS A 186 -24.49 16.02 20.81
CA CYS A 186 -23.55 14.96 21.20
C CYS A 186 -23.58 14.63 22.69
N GLY A 187 -24.28 15.40 23.55
CA GLY A 187 -24.18 15.27 24.99
C GLY A 187 -22.83 15.66 25.58
N LEU A 188 -22.12 16.58 24.93
CA LEU A 188 -20.77 17.04 25.28
C LEU A 188 -20.78 18.52 25.69
N LYS A 189 -19.92 18.91 26.65
CA LYS A 189 -19.88 20.32 27.10
C LYS A 189 -19.35 21.27 26.03
N ASP A 190 -18.14 21.04 25.48
CA ASP A 190 -17.50 21.95 24.51
C ASP A 190 -16.74 21.23 23.38
N ALA A 191 -16.71 19.91 23.39
CA ALA A 191 -15.80 19.15 22.55
C ALA A 191 -16.25 19.06 21.09
N ALA A 192 -17.55 18.96 20.80
CA ALA A 192 -18.05 18.77 19.44
C ALA A 192 -17.74 19.95 18.54
N THR A 193 -18.05 21.17 18.97
CA THR A 193 -17.76 22.39 18.21
C THR A 193 -16.26 22.55 17.94
N ARG A 194 -15.44 22.40 18.97
CA ARG A 194 -14.01 22.68 18.89
C ARG A 194 -13.23 21.57 18.18
N LYS A 195 -13.56 20.29 18.45
CA LYS A 195 -12.77 19.14 17.97
C LYS A 195 -13.31 18.52 16.69
N TYR A 196 -14.60 18.57 16.45
CA TYR A 196 -15.22 17.85 15.32
C TYR A 196 -15.63 18.80 14.18
N LEU A 197 -16.15 19.98 14.50
CA LEU A 197 -16.69 20.88 13.50
C LEU A 197 -15.76 22.06 13.17
N ASN A 198 -14.76 22.35 13.99
CA ASN A 198 -13.74 23.36 13.66
C ASN A 198 -12.60 22.71 12.88
N PRO A 199 -12.33 23.08 11.61
CA PRO A 199 -11.29 22.48 10.78
C PRO A 199 -9.86 22.89 11.15
N GLY A 200 -9.63 23.50 12.31
CA GLY A 200 -8.33 23.91 12.81
C GLY A 200 -7.43 22.76 13.29
N HIS A 201 -6.32 23.11 13.92
CA HIS A 201 -5.29 22.15 14.37
C HIS A 201 -5.77 21.18 15.46
N LEU A 202 -6.85 21.50 16.18
CA LEU A 202 -7.45 20.64 17.20
C LEU A 202 -8.46 19.65 16.62
N TRP A 203 -8.66 19.65 15.30
CA TRP A 203 -9.65 18.78 14.70
C TRP A 203 -9.33 17.30 14.95
N TYR A 204 -10.36 16.57 15.33
CA TYR A 204 -10.32 15.15 15.57
C TYR A 204 -11.46 14.46 14.81
N PHE A 205 -11.18 13.31 14.21
CA PHE A 205 -12.20 12.52 13.51
C PHE A 205 -13.28 12.07 14.51
N PRO A 206 -14.55 12.48 14.34
CA PRO A 206 -15.61 12.11 15.26
C PRO A 206 -15.80 10.60 15.38
N PRO A 207 -15.98 10.04 16.58
CA PRO A 207 -16.46 8.67 16.72
C PRO A 207 -17.77 8.45 15.94
N ALA A 208 -18.00 7.24 15.44
CA ALA A 208 -19.16 6.91 14.60
C ALA A 208 -20.50 7.26 15.25
N GLU A 209 -20.65 6.95 16.55
CA GLU A 209 -21.86 7.32 17.31
C GLU A 209 -22.04 8.85 17.42
N THR A 210 -20.93 9.57 17.62
CA THR A 210 -20.97 11.04 17.72
C THR A 210 -21.38 11.65 16.39
N PHE A 211 -20.83 11.13 15.28
CA PHE A 211 -21.22 11.55 13.94
C PHE A 211 -22.72 11.28 13.69
N ALA A 212 -23.22 10.09 14.04
CA ALA A 212 -24.64 9.74 13.89
C ALA A 212 -25.56 10.69 14.66
N LYS A 213 -25.18 11.09 15.89
CA LYS A 213 -25.93 12.09 16.68
C LYS A 213 -25.94 13.47 16.00
N LEU A 214 -24.79 13.92 15.48
CA LEU A 214 -24.71 15.18 14.73
C LEU A 214 -25.59 15.16 13.49
N ALA A 215 -25.52 14.08 12.71
CA ALA A 215 -26.30 13.94 11.49
C ALA A 215 -27.82 13.87 11.78
N ALA A 216 -28.23 13.10 12.78
CA ALA A 216 -29.63 13.01 13.20
C ALA A 216 -30.17 14.37 13.67
N TYR A 217 -29.46 15.06 14.55
CA TYR A 217 -29.85 16.37 15.06
C TYR A 217 -29.96 17.42 13.94
N ALA A 218 -28.97 17.45 13.03
CA ALA A 218 -28.98 18.35 11.89
C ALA A 218 -30.19 18.15 10.97
N ASN A 219 -30.55 16.90 10.68
CA ASN A 219 -31.68 16.57 9.83
C ASN A 219 -33.03 16.79 10.51
N GLN A 220 -33.07 16.78 11.86
CA GLN A 220 -34.30 17.04 12.62
C GLN A 220 -34.58 18.53 12.87
N HIS A 221 -33.51 19.33 13.08
CA HIS A 221 -33.64 20.69 13.56
C HIS A 221 -33.03 21.77 12.62
N GLY A 222 -32.32 21.37 11.58
CA GLY A 222 -31.77 22.29 10.60
C GLY A 222 -32.82 22.89 9.68
N ASP A 223 -32.46 23.98 9.01
CA ASP A 223 -33.34 24.62 8.03
C ASP A 223 -33.71 23.64 6.91
N PRO A 224 -34.97 23.65 6.40
CA PRO A 224 -35.36 22.82 5.28
C PRO A 224 -34.50 23.03 4.06
N THR A 225 -33.90 21.98 3.51
CA THR A 225 -33.06 22.03 2.31
C THR A 225 -33.47 20.95 1.32
N GLY A 226 -33.06 21.09 0.04
CA GLY A 226 -33.36 20.13 -1.02
C GLY A 226 -32.62 18.79 -0.90
N ARG A 227 -31.67 18.64 0.03
CA ARG A 227 -30.95 17.40 0.31
C ARG A 227 -30.69 17.21 1.81
N PRO A 228 -30.59 15.97 2.30
CA PRO A 228 -30.24 15.72 3.71
C PRO A 228 -28.88 16.31 4.08
N TYR A 229 -28.73 16.65 5.36
CA TYR A 229 -27.45 17.03 5.96
C TYR A 229 -26.58 15.80 6.16
N PHE A 230 -25.27 15.96 6.08
CA PHE A 230 -24.27 14.91 6.22
C PHE A 230 -24.52 13.73 5.26
N SER A 231 -24.90 14.04 4.03
CA SER A 231 -25.17 13.09 2.96
C SER A 231 -24.03 13.12 1.94
N ALA A 232 -23.47 11.94 1.62
CA ALA A 232 -22.46 11.78 0.58
C ALA A 232 -23.10 11.60 -0.81
N ASP A 233 -24.26 10.95 -0.89
CA ASP A 233 -25.00 10.65 -2.13
C ASP A 233 -26.06 11.73 -2.49
N GLY A 234 -26.31 12.67 -1.59
CA GLY A 234 -27.36 13.68 -1.73
C GLY A 234 -28.78 13.17 -1.45
N VAL A 235 -28.96 11.90 -1.16
CA VAL A 235 -30.26 11.24 -0.97
C VAL A 235 -30.49 10.80 0.48
N HIS A 236 -29.45 10.23 1.11
CA HIS A 236 -29.54 9.70 2.46
C HIS A 236 -28.43 10.30 3.36
N PRO A 237 -28.72 10.59 4.64
CA PRO A 237 -27.66 10.87 5.59
C PRO A 237 -26.70 9.68 5.71
N MET A 238 -25.41 9.92 5.84
CA MET A 238 -24.45 8.85 6.08
C MET A 238 -24.73 8.14 7.40
N THR A 239 -24.63 6.81 7.38
CA THR A 239 -24.73 6.00 8.60
C THR A 239 -23.44 6.06 9.42
N ALA A 240 -23.50 5.61 10.69
CA ALA A 240 -22.34 5.48 11.55
C ALA A 240 -21.23 4.61 10.91
N ASP A 241 -21.59 3.50 10.28
CA ASP A 241 -20.67 2.57 9.62
C ASP A 241 -20.04 3.18 8.38
N GLN A 242 -20.82 3.89 7.56
CA GLN A 242 -20.28 4.62 6.41
C GLN A 242 -19.28 5.68 6.85
N TRP A 243 -19.57 6.42 7.94
CA TRP A 243 -18.66 7.38 8.51
C TRP A 243 -17.38 6.71 9.05
N ALA A 244 -17.52 5.61 9.80
CA ALA A 244 -16.35 4.84 10.28
C ALA A 244 -15.43 4.39 9.13
N GLY A 245 -16.01 4.03 7.98
CA GLY A 245 -15.32 3.68 6.74
C GLY A 245 -14.59 4.84 6.04
N MET A 246 -14.79 6.10 6.49
CA MET A 246 -14.05 7.26 5.96
C MET A 246 -12.63 7.39 6.52
N ARG A 247 -12.21 6.48 7.38
CA ARG A 247 -10.89 6.45 8.00
C ARG A 247 -10.32 5.05 7.99
N SER A 248 -9.05 4.92 7.55
CA SER A 248 -8.33 3.65 7.61
C SER A 248 -8.12 3.20 9.06
N ARG A 249 -8.17 1.89 9.24
CA ARG A 249 -7.93 1.22 10.52
C ARG A 249 -6.44 1.07 10.75
N PHE A 250 -6.04 1.12 12.01
CA PHE A 250 -4.70 0.76 12.42
C PHE A 250 -4.71 0.15 13.83
N HIS A 251 -4.10 -1.02 13.95
CA HIS A 251 -3.86 -1.70 15.22
C HIS A 251 -2.37 -1.94 15.39
N CYS A 252 -1.80 -1.43 16.48
CA CYS A 252 -0.40 -1.65 16.82
C CYS A 252 -0.32 -2.58 18.03
N PRO A 253 0.24 -3.79 17.91
CA PRO A 253 0.51 -4.63 19.06
C PRO A 253 1.49 -3.94 20.03
N MET A 254 1.33 -4.21 21.32
CA MET A 254 2.23 -3.64 22.35
C MET A 254 3.68 -4.03 22.06
N GLY A 255 4.60 -3.08 22.19
CA GLY A 255 6.05 -3.29 21.99
C GLY A 255 6.51 -3.24 20.53
N VAL A 256 5.61 -3.14 19.55
CA VAL A 256 5.98 -2.97 18.16
C VAL A 256 6.21 -1.49 17.86
N THR A 257 7.34 -1.16 17.24
CA THR A 257 7.72 0.18 16.83
C THR A 257 7.85 0.25 15.31
N ASN A 258 8.19 1.42 14.78
CA ASN A 258 8.46 1.61 13.35
C ASN A 258 9.87 1.17 12.92
N VAL A 259 10.68 0.60 13.81
CA VAL A 259 11.96 -0.04 13.47
C VAL A 259 11.80 -1.54 13.65
N TRP A 260 12.01 -2.29 12.58
CA TRP A 260 11.79 -3.74 12.54
C TRP A 260 13.13 -4.46 12.38
N ASP A 261 13.67 -4.95 13.48
CA ASP A 261 14.89 -5.76 13.48
C ASP A 261 14.57 -7.18 13.02
N ARG A 262 14.90 -7.46 11.75
CA ARG A 262 14.66 -8.75 11.12
C ARG A 262 15.75 -9.02 10.09
N ALA A 263 16.51 -10.08 10.27
CA ALA A 263 17.53 -10.49 9.30
C ALA A 263 16.89 -10.76 7.91
N PRO A 264 17.64 -10.60 6.81
CA PRO A 264 17.19 -11.02 5.49
C PRO A 264 16.79 -12.50 5.47
N LEU A 265 15.93 -12.86 4.53
CA LEU A 265 15.56 -14.26 4.33
C LEU A 265 16.79 -15.14 4.11
N ALA A 266 16.86 -16.26 4.80
CA ALA A 266 17.95 -17.24 4.72
C ALA A 266 17.41 -18.68 4.57
N GLY A 267 18.24 -19.56 4.06
CA GLY A 267 17.98 -21.00 4.04
C GLY A 267 16.65 -21.38 3.38
N GLY A 268 15.77 -22.03 4.13
CA GLY A 268 14.47 -22.53 3.68
C GLY A 268 13.36 -21.46 3.56
N GLU A 269 13.57 -20.25 4.05
CA GLU A 269 12.60 -19.16 3.90
C GLU A 269 12.50 -18.63 2.47
N ARG A 270 13.56 -18.82 1.67
CA ARG A 270 13.58 -18.43 0.25
C ARG A 270 13.02 -19.51 -0.64
N VAL A 271 12.18 -19.11 -1.59
CA VAL A 271 11.74 -20.01 -2.65
C VAL A 271 12.93 -20.32 -3.57
N LYS A 272 13.20 -21.61 -3.79
CA LYS A 272 14.33 -22.10 -4.57
C LYS A 272 13.83 -23.06 -5.66
N MET A 273 14.53 -23.08 -6.78
CA MET A 273 14.36 -24.08 -7.87
C MET A 273 15.66 -24.84 -8.08
N PRO A 274 15.87 -25.97 -7.37
CA PRO A 274 17.13 -26.71 -7.43
C PRO A 274 17.56 -27.09 -8.85
N HIS A 275 16.60 -27.50 -9.69
CA HIS A 275 16.87 -27.98 -11.05
C HIS A 275 17.22 -26.85 -12.05
N LEU A 276 16.69 -25.64 -11.87
CA LEU A 276 16.93 -24.52 -12.78
C LEU A 276 18.02 -23.56 -12.30
N THR A 277 18.15 -23.40 -10.99
CA THR A 277 19.04 -22.38 -10.40
C THR A 277 20.17 -22.96 -9.56
N GLY A 278 20.32 -24.30 -9.52
CA GLY A 278 21.31 -24.95 -8.65
C GLY A 278 21.08 -24.66 -7.16
N GLY A 279 19.83 -24.55 -6.75
CA GLY A 279 19.42 -24.23 -5.37
C GLY A 279 19.53 -22.75 -5.00
N LYS A 280 19.79 -21.85 -5.95
CA LYS A 280 19.80 -20.41 -5.74
C LYS A 280 18.38 -19.86 -5.57
N ALA A 281 18.25 -18.74 -4.86
CA ALA A 281 16.99 -18.02 -4.76
C ALA A 281 16.55 -17.50 -6.13
N ILE A 282 15.27 -17.67 -6.46
CA ILE A 282 14.71 -17.25 -7.75
C ILE A 282 14.47 -15.76 -7.77
N HIS A 283 13.91 -15.23 -6.69
CA HIS A 283 13.62 -13.81 -6.52
C HIS A 283 14.43 -13.27 -5.34
N LEU A 284 15.39 -12.38 -5.63
CA LEU A 284 16.32 -11.86 -4.61
C LEU A 284 15.63 -10.96 -3.59
N ASN A 285 14.55 -10.28 -3.97
CA ASN A 285 13.81 -9.33 -3.13
C ASN A 285 12.53 -9.89 -2.53
N GLN A 286 12.40 -11.23 -2.44
CA GLN A 286 11.29 -11.83 -1.71
C GLN A 286 11.20 -11.23 -0.30
N LYS A 287 10.01 -10.71 0.06
CA LYS A 287 9.79 -10.13 1.39
C LYS A 287 9.53 -11.19 2.46
N PRO A 288 9.99 -10.96 3.70
CA PRO A 288 9.71 -11.84 4.84
C PRO A 288 8.21 -11.91 5.13
N LEU A 289 7.70 -13.14 5.30
CA LEU A 289 6.27 -13.37 5.52
C LEU A 289 5.77 -12.75 6.82
N ASP A 290 6.58 -12.78 7.87
CA ASP A 290 6.29 -12.18 9.17
C ASP A 290 6.12 -10.65 9.10
N LEU A 291 6.90 -9.96 8.27
CA LEU A 291 6.73 -8.53 8.04
C LEU A 291 5.46 -8.23 7.23
N MET A 292 5.13 -9.07 6.23
CA MET A 292 3.88 -8.95 5.48
C MET A 292 2.66 -9.18 6.39
N THR A 293 2.68 -10.22 7.23
CA THR A 293 1.63 -10.50 8.21
C THR A 293 1.43 -9.30 9.14
N ARG A 294 2.51 -8.74 9.68
CA ARG A 294 2.47 -7.57 10.57
C ARG A 294 1.71 -6.39 9.97
N ILE A 295 2.03 -5.99 8.75
CA ILE A 295 1.39 -4.81 8.11
C ILE A 295 -0.06 -5.10 7.72
N ILE A 296 -0.38 -6.33 7.31
CA ILE A 296 -1.73 -6.74 6.94
C ILE A 296 -2.63 -6.77 8.17
N GLU A 297 -2.20 -7.39 9.27
CA GLU A 297 -2.97 -7.45 10.52
C GLU A 297 -3.14 -6.08 11.17
N ALA A 298 -2.14 -5.18 11.01
CA ALA A 298 -2.23 -3.83 11.52
C ALA A 298 -3.33 -2.99 10.84
N SER A 299 -3.65 -3.27 9.56
CA SER A 299 -4.51 -2.41 8.74
C SER A 299 -5.79 -3.08 8.22
N THR A 300 -6.00 -4.39 8.50
CA THR A 300 -7.16 -5.13 8.00
C THR A 300 -7.74 -6.08 9.03
N LEU A 301 -9.01 -6.48 8.84
CA LEU A 301 -9.68 -7.57 9.56
C LEU A 301 -9.83 -8.81 8.69
N PRO A 302 -10.10 -10.00 9.28
CA PRO A 302 -10.50 -11.18 8.54
C PRO A 302 -11.67 -10.90 7.58
N GLY A 303 -11.58 -11.44 6.36
CA GLY A 303 -12.54 -11.20 5.28
C GLY A 303 -12.30 -9.93 4.46
N GLU A 304 -11.50 -8.98 4.94
CA GLU A 304 -11.16 -7.76 4.19
C GLU A 304 -10.15 -8.03 3.07
N VAL A 305 -10.08 -7.12 2.10
CA VAL A 305 -9.38 -7.29 0.83
C VAL A 305 -8.00 -6.66 0.86
N VAL A 306 -6.99 -7.43 0.47
CA VAL A 306 -5.59 -7.00 0.31
C VAL A 306 -5.22 -7.07 -1.17
N TRP A 307 -4.62 -6.01 -1.70
CA TRP A 307 -4.02 -5.99 -3.02
C TRP A 307 -2.50 -6.12 -2.93
N GLU A 308 -1.92 -6.92 -3.83
CA GLU A 308 -0.48 -7.02 -4.07
C GLU A 308 -0.20 -6.81 -5.56
N PRO A 309 -0.11 -5.55 -6.03
CA PRO A 309 -0.01 -5.21 -7.45
C PRO A 309 1.24 -5.75 -8.15
N PHE A 310 2.31 -5.97 -7.40
CA PHE A 310 3.62 -6.43 -7.89
C PHE A 310 4.01 -7.67 -7.11
N GLY A 311 3.39 -8.80 -7.48
CA GLY A 311 3.33 -9.99 -6.66
C GLY A 311 4.67 -10.67 -6.43
N GLY A 312 5.57 -10.70 -7.43
CA GLY A 312 6.79 -11.50 -7.36
C GLY A 312 6.46 -12.94 -6.99
N LEU A 313 6.76 -13.31 -5.74
CA LEU A 313 6.41 -14.62 -5.17
C LEU A 313 5.19 -14.56 -4.23
N PHE A 314 4.38 -13.51 -4.32
CA PHE A 314 3.11 -13.32 -3.61
C PHE A 314 3.21 -13.42 -2.08
N SER A 315 4.21 -12.78 -1.48
CA SER A 315 4.42 -12.88 -0.04
C SER A 315 3.32 -12.16 0.77
N ALA A 316 2.82 -11.01 0.31
CA ALA A 316 1.74 -10.32 0.98
C ALA A 316 0.41 -11.06 0.81
N SER A 317 0.13 -11.61 -0.38
CA SER A 317 -1.07 -12.41 -0.63
C SER A 317 -1.10 -13.68 0.20
N LEU A 318 0.06 -14.35 0.37
CA LEU A 318 0.16 -15.53 1.23
C LEU A 318 -0.09 -15.17 2.71
N ALA A 319 0.48 -14.07 3.17
CA ALA A 319 0.22 -13.56 4.52
C ALA A 319 -1.26 -13.22 4.72
N ALA A 320 -1.88 -12.57 3.72
CA ALA A 320 -3.31 -12.24 3.74
C ALA A 320 -4.18 -13.50 3.84
N LYS A 321 -3.92 -14.53 3.02
CA LYS A 321 -4.62 -15.81 3.07
C LYS A 321 -4.50 -16.47 4.44
N GLN A 322 -3.27 -16.58 4.96
CA GLN A 322 -3.02 -17.20 6.26
C GLN A 322 -3.70 -16.46 7.42
N ALA A 323 -3.85 -15.15 7.30
CA ALA A 323 -4.55 -14.31 8.26
C ALA A 323 -6.08 -14.21 8.01
N GLY A 324 -6.64 -15.00 7.10
CA GLY A 324 -8.08 -15.04 6.82
C GLY A 324 -8.61 -13.85 6.00
N ARG A 325 -7.74 -13.13 5.27
CA ARG A 325 -8.11 -12.02 4.36
C ARG A 325 -8.27 -12.56 2.94
N LYS A 326 -9.00 -11.82 2.11
CA LYS A 326 -9.00 -12.03 0.66
C LYS A 326 -7.76 -11.37 0.06
N ALA A 327 -7.18 -11.97 -0.99
CA ALA A 327 -6.03 -11.39 -1.69
C ALA A 327 -6.24 -11.34 -3.20
N TYR A 328 -5.89 -10.20 -3.79
CA TYR A 328 -5.85 -9.99 -5.23
C TYR A 328 -4.44 -9.56 -5.61
N ALA A 329 -3.78 -10.33 -6.48
CA ALA A 329 -2.41 -10.05 -6.86
C ALA A 329 -2.15 -10.24 -8.35
N ALA A 330 -1.17 -9.50 -8.86
CA ALA A 330 -0.69 -9.64 -10.23
C ALA A 330 0.83 -9.76 -10.27
N GLU A 331 1.32 -10.60 -11.19
CA GLU A 331 2.73 -10.74 -11.53
C GLU A 331 2.87 -10.89 -13.04
N ASN A 332 3.73 -10.09 -13.64
CA ASN A 332 3.91 -10.06 -15.09
C ASN A 332 4.99 -11.03 -15.61
N VAL A 333 5.87 -11.50 -14.73
CA VAL A 333 6.91 -12.48 -15.09
C VAL A 333 6.38 -13.89 -14.89
N PRO A 334 6.16 -14.68 -15.96
CA PRO A 334 5.51 -16.00 -15.87
C PRO A 334 6.21 -16.98 -14.91
N LEU A 335 7.54 -16.90 -14.82
CA LEU A 335 8.30 -17.74 -13.90
C LEU A 335 7.99 -17.41 -12.44
N TYR A 336 7.97 -16.13 -12.07
CA TYR A 336 7.66 -15.72 -10.71
C TYR A 336 6.20 -16.02 -10.38
N PHE A 337 5.28 -15.76 -11.31
CA PHE A 337 3.88 -16.15 -11.18
C PHE A 337 3.72 -17.64 -10.88
N LYS A 338 4.34 -18.49 -11.68
CA LYS A 338 4.28 -19.95 -11.49
C LYS A 338 4.77 -20.37 -10.11
N MET A 339 5.97 -19.92 -9.74
CA MET A 339 6.60 -20.28 -8.47
C MET A 339 5.86 -19.71 -7.26
N GLY A 340 5.31 -18.51 -7.41
CA GLY A 340 4.49 -17.88 -6.38
C GLY A 340 3.16 -18.61 -6.20
N ALA A 341 2.50 -19.02 -7.28
CA ALA A 341 1.22 -19.73 -7.24
C ALA A 341 1.32 -21.12 -6.59
N GLU A 342 2.45 -21.83 -6.78
CA GLU A 342 2.71 -23.12 -6.12
C GLU A 342 2.68 -23.01 -4.58
N ARG A 343 3.00 -21.86 -4.00
CA ARG A 343 2.93 -21.61 -2.54
C ARG A 343 1.50 -21.65 -1.99
N PHE A 344 0.49 -21.51 -2.86
CA PHE A 344 -0.93 -21.59 -2.52
C PHE A 344 -1.53 -22.96 -2.80
N GLY A 345 -0.73 -23.90 -3.31
CA GLY A 345 -1.21 -25.20 -3.75
C GLY A 345 -1.81 -25.20 -5.15
N PHE A 346 -1.77 -24.08 -5.87
CA PHE A 346 -2.15 -24.08 -7.28
C PHE A 346 -1.12 -24.85 -8.11
N GLN A 347 -1.60 -25.60 -9.08
CA GLN A 347 -0.74 -26.27 -10.07
C GLN A 347 -0.82 -25.49 -11.39
N PRO A 348 0.05 -24.51 -11.60
CA PRO A 348 0.12 -23.81 -12.87
C PRO A 348 0.75 -24.76 -13.90
N GLY A 349 -0.06 -25.31 -14.80
CA GLY A 349 0.36 -26.15 -15.92
C GLY A 349 1.32 -25.43 -16.86
#